data_a2396fd0af7d2762e6f04f55266953d8
#
_entry.id   a2396fd0af7d2762e6f04f55266953d8
#
_cell.length_a   1.000
_cell.length_b   1.000
_cell.length_c   1.000
_cell.angle_alpha   90.00
_cell.angle_beta   90.00
_cell.angle_gamma   90.00
#
_symmetry.space_group_name_H-M   'P 1'
#
loop_
_entity.id
_entity.type
_entity.pdbx_description
1 polymer ?
#
loop_
_entity_poly.entity_id
_entity_poly.type
_entity_poly.pdbx_seq_one_letter_code
_entity_poly.pdbx_strand_id
1 'polypeptide(L)'
;MIQLEHVTKTYPKASRPSLDDVSVSIDKGDFVFFIGPSGSGKSTIIKLLLHEITPNAGKVYVNERDVTTMRSWKIPTFRRSIGCVFQDFRLLPNRTAYENVAFALEVIGKSKGVARRVVPEVLELVGLGGKEHRYPHELSGGEQQRVAVARAFVNRPLILLADEPTGNLDPDTSVEIMRLLDRINRTGTTVVMVTHDSNIVNQMRRRVVEIESGRIVRDQPRGVYG
;
A
#
# COMPACT_ATOMS: atom_id res chain seq x y z
N MET A 1 13.78 4.40 -5.73
CA MET A 1 12.31 4.64 -5.83
C MET A 1 11.74 5.29 -4.58
N ILE A 2 11.99 4.74 -3.41
CA ILE A 2 11.64 5.33 -2.11
C ILE A 2 12.92 5.43 -1.29
N GLN A 3 13.13 6.56 -0.59
CA GLN A 3 14.28 6.74 0.28
C GLN A 3 13.87 7.54 1.51
N LEU A 4 14.19 7.00 2.67
CA LEU A 4 14.11 7.69 3.95
C LEU A 4 15.54 7.96 4.41
N GLU A 5 15.85 9.19 4.79
CA GLU A 5 17.17 9.62 5.25
C GLU A 5 17.05 10.22 6.65
N HIS A 6 17.56 9.51 7.65
CA HIS A 6 17.61 9.96 9.05
C HIS A 6 16.25 10.46 9.57
N VAL A 7 15.17 9.73 9.21
CA VAL A 7 13.80 10.15 9.48
C VAL A 7 13.45 9.91 10.93
N THR A 8 13.09 10.99 11.63
CA THR A 8 12.53 10.94 12.98
C THR A 8 11.12 11.51 12.99
N LYS A 9 10.18 10.79 13.63
CA LYS A 9 8.80 11.23 13.81
C LYS A 9 8.31 11.00 15.22
N THR A 10 7.95 12.09 15.89
CA THR A 10 7.27 12.08 17.20
C THR A 10 5.89 12.68 17.04
N TYR A 11 4.86 12.00 17.55
CA TYR A 11 3.50 12.54 17.58
C TYR A 11 3.31 13.48 18.77
N PRO A 12 2.42 14.47 18.67
CA PRO A 12 2.08 15.33 19.80
C PRO A 12 1.68 14.47 21.05
N LYS A 13 2.20 14.84 22.20
CA LYS A 13 1.98 14.15 23.48
C LYS A 13 2.60 12.75 23.62
N ALA A 14 3.32 12.25 22.62
CA ALA A 14 4.06 10.99 22.76
C ALA A 14 5.37 11.23 23.51
N SER A 15 5.69 10.34 24.45
CA SER A 15 6.94 10.37 25.22
C SER A 15 8.15 9.82 24.44
N ARG A 16 7.89 9.09 23.36
CA ARG A 16 8.93 8.47 22.52
C ARG A 16 8.62 8.71 21.03
N PRO A 17 9.66 8.80 20.18
CA PRO A 17 9.46 8.87 18.75
C PRO A 17 8.81 7.56 18.23
N SER A 18 7.91 7.69 17.26
CA SER A 18 7.35 6.54 16.52
C SER A 18 8.30 6.05 15.46
N LEU A 19 9.17 6.93 14.96
CA LEU A 19 10.35 6.60 14.14
C LEU A 19 11.52 7.40 14.68
N ASP A 20 12.67 6.75 14.86
CA ASP A 20 13.87 7.31 15.46
C ASP A 20 15.07 6.99 14.57
N ASP A 21 15.52 8.00 13.84
CA ASP A 21 16.69 7.94 12.94
C ASP A 21 16.60 6.82 11.87
N VAL A 22 15.45 6.70 11.22
CA VAL A 22 15.18 5.63 10.23
C VAL A 22 15.77 6.03 8.88
N SER A 23 16.65 5.16 8.35
CA SER A 23 17.21 5.28 7.00
C SER A 23 17.00 3.98 6.23
N VAL A 24 16.34 4.05 5.06
CA VAL A 24 16.10 2.89 4.19
C VAL A 24 15.90 3.35 2.74
N SER A 25 16.42 2.56 1.80
CA SER A 25 16.22 2.75 0.36
C SER A 25 15.48 1.55 -0.23
N ILE A 26 14.46 1.80 -1.05
CA ILE A 26 13.69 0.77 -1.76
C ILE A 26 13.78 1.07 -3.24
N ASP A 27 14.24 0.10 -4.02
CA ASP A 27 14.46 0.25 -5.44
C ASP A 27 13.15 0.03 -6.23
N LYS A 28 13.18 0.44 -7.50
CA LYS A 28 12.05 0.24 -8.41
C LYS A 28 11.84 -1.25 -8.67
N GLY A 29 10.60 -1.70 -8.49
CA GLY A 29 10.22 -3.10 -8.69
C GLY A 29 10.43 -3.99 -7.48
N ASP A 30 10.98 -3.47 -6.38
CA ASP A 30 11.08 -4.22 -5.13
C ASP A 30 9.71 -4.61 -4.58
N PHE A 31 9.67 -5.74 -3.87
CA PHE A 31 8.60 -6.11 -2.95
C PHE A 31 9.21 -6.16 -1.55
N VAL A 32 8.78 -5.24 -0.69
CA VAL A 32 9.36 -5.05 0.66
C VAL A 32 8.28 -5.18 1.73
N PHE A 33 8.53 -6.02 2.72
CA PHE A 33 7.76 -6.09 3.95
C PHE A 33 8.37 -5.20 5.02
N PHE A 34 7.54 -4.37 5.66
CA PHE A 34 7.84 -3.78 6.95
C PHE A 34 7.13 -4.59 8.03
N ILE A 35 7.91 -5.21 8.93
CA ILE A 35 7.43 -6.03 10.02
C ILE A 35 7.82 -5.47 11.38
N GLY A 36 7.29 -6.05 12.44
CA GLY A 36 7.59 -5.68 13.83
C GLY A 36 6.33 -5.64 14.71
N PRO A 37 6.46 -5.51 16.02
CA PRO A 37 5.34 -5.50 16.96
C PRO A 37 4.36 -4.34 16.71
N SER A 38 3.16 -4.43 17.29
CA SER A 38 2.20 -3.32 17.23
C SER A 38 2.79 -2.07 17.85
N GLY A 39 2.56 -0.91 17.22
CA GLY A 39 3.11 0.36 17.67
C GLY A 39 4.60 0.60 17.37
N SER A 40 5.28 -0.30 16.66
CA SER A 40 6.71 -0.12 16.31
C SER A 40 7.02 1.01 15.32
N GLY A 41 6.01 1.60 14.66
CA GLY A 41 6.19 2.70 13.71
C GLY A 41 5.85 2.35 12.25
N LYS A 42 5.44 1.12 11.94
CA LYS A 42 5.16 0.66 10.56
C LYS A 42 4.13 1.52 9.82
N SER A 43 2.96 1.75 10.39
CA SER A 43 1.92 2.60 9.77
C SER A 43 2.34 4.07 9.68
N THR A 44 3.31 4.51 10.52
CA THR A 44 3.90 5.84 10.41
C THR A 44 4.69 5.98 9.12
N ILE A 45 5.38 4.93 8.66
CA ILE A 45 6.07 4.91 7.37
C ILE A 45 5.06 5.11 6.23
N ILE A 46 3.96 4.35 6.21
CA ILE A 46 2.91 4.50 5.18
C ILE A 46 2.39 5.94 5.14
N LYS A 47 2.10 6.54 6.30
CA LYS A 47 1.61 7.92 6.40
C LYS A 47 2.63 8.95 5.90
N LEU A 48 3.92 8.73 6.15
CA LEU A 48 4.99 9.58 5.61
C LEU A 48 5.08 9.45 4.09
N LEU A 49 5.04 8.23 3.56
CA LEU A 49 5.10 7.97 2.11
C LEU A 49 3.88 8.56 1.38
N LEU A 50 2.73 8.63 2.03
CA LEU A 50 1.52 9.30 1.51
C LEU A 50 1.50 10.80 1.77
N HIS A 51 2.52 11.34 2.45
CA HIS A 51 2.51 12.72 2.92
C HIS A 51 1.23 13.10 3.69
N GLU A 52 0.71 12.15 4.48
CA GLU A 52 -0.37 12.43 5.45
C GLU A 52 0.17 13.14 6.68
N ILE A 53 1.43 12.88 7.01
CA ILE A 53 2.21 13.52 8.04
C ILE A 53 3.59 13.89 7.50
N THR A 54 4.25 14.84 8.13
CA THR A 54 5.65 15.21 7.86
C THR A 54 6.55 14.72 8.99
N PRO A 55 7.83 14.37 8.70
CA PRO A 55 8.79 14.03 9.73
C PRO A 55 9.15 15.25 10.58
N ASN A 56 9.70 15.03 11.78
CA ASN A 56 10.27 16.09 12.62
C ASN A 56 11.72 16.37 12.25
N ALA A 57 12.44 15.36 11.76
CA ALA A 57 13.79 15.46 11.23
C ALA A 57 14.00 14.46 10.08
N GLY A 58 15.03 14.67 9.27
CA GLY A 58 15.35 13.84 8.12
C GLY A 58 14.55 14.20 6.88
N LYS A 59 14.68 13.37 5.83
CA LYS A 59 14.04 13.58 4.54
C LYS A 59 13.37 12.31 4.02
N VAL A 60 12.30 12.49 3.27
CA VAL A 60 11.56 11.41 2.60
C VAL A 60 11.49 11.73 1.11
N TYR A 61 11.99 10.81 0.30
CA TYR A 61 11.91 10.88 -1.15
C TYR A 61 11.02 9.77 -1.69
N VAL A 62 10.15 10.11 -2.62
CA VAL A 62 9.29 9.16 -3.33
C VAL A 62 9.33 9.48 -4.82
N ASN A 63 9.76 8.50 -5.63
CA ASN A 63 9.97 8.67 -7.06
C ASN A 63 10.81 9.93 -7.37
N GLU A 64 11.99 10.02 -6.73
CA GLU A 64 12.98 11.10 -6.87
C GLU A 64 12.48 12.50 -6.44
N ARG A 65 11.31 12.57 -5.82
CA ARG A 65 10.74 13.82 -5.31
C ARG A 65 10.92 13.90 -3.81
N ASP A 66 11.48 15.00 -3.33
CA ASP A 66 11.44 15.32 -1.90
C ASP A 66 9.98 15.62 -1.52
N VAL A 67 9.41 14.70 -0.73
CA VAL A 67 8.04 14.86 -0.21
C VAL A 67 8.01 15.51 1.15
N THR A 68 9.16 15.70 1.82
CA THR A 68 9.26 16.30 3.15
C THR A 68 8.73 17.73 3.17
N THR A 69 9.11 18.49 2.16
CA THR A 69 8.79 19.93 2.01
C THR A 69 7.77 20.22 0.91
N MET A 70 7.02 19.19 0.50
CA MET A 70 6.06 19.32 -0.61
C MET A 70 4.96 20.32 -0.28
N ARG A 71 4.72 21.27 -1.19
CA ARG A 71 3.64 22.24 -1.05
C ARG A 71 2.27 21.58 -1.13
N SER A 72 1.31 21.99 -0.30
CA SER A 72 -0.01 21.38 -0.16
C SER A 72 -0.78 21.21 -1.49
N TRP A 73 -0.66 22.15 -2.42
CA TRP A 73 -1.32 22.05 -3.73
C TRP A 73 -0.77 20.94 -4.64
N LYS A 74 0.45 20.44 -4.40
CA LYS A 74 1.06 19.32 -5.13
C LYS A 74 0.68 17.95 -4.57
N ILE A 75 0.26 17.88 -3.30
CA ILE A 75 -0.06 16.62 -2.60
C ILE A 75 -1.12 15.79 -3.33
N PRO A 76 -2.27 16.36 -3.79
CA PRO A 76 -3.26 15.56 -4.50
C PRO A 76 -2.72 14.88 -5.76
N THR A 77 -1.92 15.61 -6.56
CA THR A 77 -1.30 15.04 -7.77
C THR A 77 -0.25 13.99 -7.43
N PHE A 78 0.50 14.18 -6.35
CA PHE A 78 1.46 13.19 -5.85
C PHE A 78 0.75 11.90 -5.43
N ARG A 79 -0.29 11.98 -4.60
CA ARG A 79 -1.05 10.81 -4.12
C ARG A 79 -1.71 10.01 -5.25
N ARG A 80 -2.09 10.66 -6.36
CA ARG A 80 -2.64 9.99 -7.55
C ARG A 80 -1.66 9.02 -8.21
N SER A 81 -0.36 9.16 -7.97
CA SER A 81 0.69 8.28 -8.50
C SER A 81 0.97 7.05 -7.63
N ILE A 82 0.32 6.94 -6.48
CA ILE A 82 0.49 5.86 -5.51
C ILE A 82 -0.82 5.11 -5.36
N GLY A 83 -0.78 3.79 -5.50
CA GLY A 83 -1.89 2.92 -5.14
C GLY A 83 -1.86 2.59 -3.65
N CYS A 84 -3.03 2.53 -3.01
CA CYS A 84 -3.13 2.18 -1.59
C CYS A 84 -4.17 1.10 -1.37
N VAL A 85 -3.79 0.08 -0.59
CA VAL A 85 -4.66 -1.01 -0.11
C VAL A 85 -4.62 -0.99 1.41
N PHE A 86 -5.80 -1.04 2.05
CA PHE A 86 -5.95 -0.98 3.50
C PHE A 86 -6.64 -2.24 4.04
N GLN A 87 -6.45 -2.53 5.30
CA GLN A 87 -7.06 -3.65 6.00
C GLN A 87 -8.59 -3.57 6.01
N ASP A 88 -9.17 -2.37 6.12
CA ASP A 88 -10.61 -2.10 6.19
C ASP A 88 -11.25 -1.83 4.81
N PHE A 89 -10.58 -2.23 3.72
CA PHE A 89 -10.98 -2.12 2.32
C PHE A 89 -11.27 -0.69 1.85
N ARG A 90 -11.86 0.17 2.64
CA ARG A 90 -12.26 1.57 2.36
C ARG A 90 -13.04 1.70 1.06
N LEU A 91 -13.95 0.77 0.82
CA LEU A 91 -14.82 0.84 -0.33
C LEU A 91 -15.92 1.88 -0.12
N LEU A 92 -16.38 2.47 -1.22
CA LEU A 92 -17.55 3.34 -1.24
C LEU A 92 -18.80 2.45 -1.16
N PRO A 93 -19.55 2.46 -0.04
CA PRO A 93 -20.59 1.47 0.23
C PRO A 93 -21.79 1.55 -0.72
N ASN A 94 -22.05 2.75 -1.26
CA ASN A 94 -23.17 3.04 -2.17
C ASN A 94 -22.74 2.98 -3.65
N ARG A 95 -21.59 2.36 -3.95
CA ARG A 95 -21.07 2.19 -5.31
C ARG A 95 -20.77 0.72 -5.56
N THR A 96 -21.03 0.25 -6.77
CA THR A 96 -20.71 -1.11 -7.21
C THR A 96 -19.21 -1.35 -7.26
N ALA A 97 -18.79 -2.61 -7.47
CA ALA A 97 -17.37 -2.95 -7.68
C ALA A 97 -16.79 -2.15 -8.86
N TYR A 98 -17.52 -2.10 -9.98
CA TYR A 98 -17.14 -1.29 -11.13
C TYR A 98 -16.93 0.18 -10.77
N GLU A 99 -17.90 0.79 -10.10
CA GLU A 99 -17.89 2.21 -9.74
C GLU A 99 -16.79 2.54 -8.70
N ASN A 100 -16.50 1.63 -7.78
CA ASN A 100 -15.38 1.76 -6.85
C ASN A 100 -14.04 1.84 -7.58
N VAL A 101 -13.83 1.00 -8.59
CA VAL A 101 -12.60 1.00 -9.39
C VAL A 101 -12.58 2.19 -10.36
N ALA A 102 -13.70 2.49 -11.03
CA ALA A 102 -13.82 3.60 -11.96
C ALA A 102 -13.55 4.95 -11.28
N PHE A 103 -13.92 5.10 -10.00
CA PHE A 103 -13.69 6.32 -9.22
C PHE A 103 -12.21 6.73 -9.19
N ALA A 104 -11.28 5.77 -9.11
CA ALA A 104 -9.85 6.09 -9.15
C ALA A 104 -9.42 6.71 -10.50
N LEU A 105 -10.04 6.30 -11.60
CA LEU A 105 -9.82 6.90 -12.92
C LEU A 105 -10.47 8.29 -13.03
N GLU A 106 -11.67 8.46 -12.47
CA GLU A 106 -12.39 9.74 -12.44
C GLU A 106 -11.58 10.82 -11.70
N VAL A 107 -11.01 10.47 -10.53
CA VAL A 107 -10.20 11.39 -9.71
C VAL A 107 -8.97 11.93 -10.46
N ILE A 108 -8.41 11.17 -11.39
CA ILE A 108 -7.28 11.61 -12.22
C ILE A 108 -7.72 12.22 -13.55
N GLY A 109 -9.03 12.43 -13.77
CA GLY A 109 -9.57 13.09 -14.95
C GLY A 109 -9.65 12.22 -16.19
N LYS A 110 -9.64 10.88 -16.07
CA LYS A 110 -9.85 9.99 -17.21
C LYS A 110 -11.31 9.97 -17.64
N SER A 111 -11.53 9.88 -18.95
CA SER A 111 -12.88 9.85 -19.51
C SER A 111 -13.62 8.56 -19.16
N LYS A 112 -14.97 8.62 -19.18
CA LYS A 112 -15.83 7.43 -19.02
C LYS A 112 -15.53 6.33 -20.05
N GLY A 113 -15.11 6.69 -21.25
CA GLY A 113 -14.69 5.74 -22.29
C GLY A 113 -13.48 4.92 -21.89
N VAL A 114 -12.49 5.55 -21.24
CA VAL A 114 -11.32 4.83 -20.67
C VAL A 114 -11.77 3.88 -19.56
N ALA A 115 -12.62 4.35 -18.64
CA ALA A 115 -13.11 3.51 -17.55
C ALA A 115 -13.88 2.28 -18.07
N ARG A 116 -14.76 2.44 -19.07
CA ARG A 116 -15.51 1.32 -19.69
C ARG A 116 -14.63 0.22 -20.26
N ARG A 117 -13.42 0.57 -20.74
CA ARG A 117 -12.47 -0.41 -21.26
C ARG A 117 -11.60 -1.02 -20.16
N VAL A 118 -11.00 -0.18 -19.32
CA VAL A 118 -9.95 -0.60 -18.38
C VAL A 118 -10.51 -1.28 -17.13
N VAL A 119 -11.66 -0.83 -16.61
CA VAL A 119 -12.19 -1.36 -15.35
C VAL A 119 -12.55 -2.85 -15.44
N PRO A 120 -13.28 -3.33 -16.49
CA PRO A 120 -13.55 -4.75 -16.63
C PRO A 120 -12.28 -5.60 -16.72
N GLU A 121 -11.26 -5.15 -17.48
CA GLU A 121 -9.97 -5.85 -17.59
C GLU A 121 -9.29 -6.01 -16.22
N VAL A 122 -9.34 -4.96 -15.37
CA VAL A 122 -8.73 -5.00 -14.04
C VAL A 122 -9.56 -5.85 -13.08
N LEU A 123 -10.90 -5.81 -13.16
CA LEU A 123 -11.77 -6.68 -12.35
C LEU A 123 -11.57 -8.16 -12.72
N GLU A 124 -11.41 -8.49 -14.00
CA GLU A 124 -11.04 -9.82 -14.44
C GLU A 124 -9.67 -10.25 -13.89
N LEU A 125 -8.65 -9.36 -13.95
CA LEU A 125 -7.31 -9.61 -13.42
C LEU A 125 -7.33 -10.00 -11.95
N VAL A 126 -8.20 -9.38 -11.15
CA VAL A 126 -8.35 -9.68 -9.72
C VAL A 126 -9.33 -10.82 -9.43
N GLY A 127 -9.90 -11.47 -10.46
CA GLY A 127 -10.83 -12.59 -10.32
C GLY A 127 -12.25 -12.17 -9.92
N LEU A 128 -12.70 -11.00 -10.35
CA LEU A 128 -14.05 -10.47 -10.11
C LEU A 128 -14.87 -10.29 -11.40
N GLY A 129 -14.48 -10.97 -12.49
CA GLY A 129 -15.28 -11.01 -13.70
C GLY A 129 -16.70 -11.49 -13.41
N GLY A 130 -17.70 -10.79 -13.95
CA GLY A 130 -19.13 -11.06 -13.70
C GLY A 130 -19.69 -10.51 -12.39
N LYS A 131 -18.85 -9.82 -11.56
CA LYS A 131 -19.28 -9.20 -10.29
C LYS A 131 -19.22 -7.67 -10.31
N GLU A 132 -19.10 -7.08 -11.49
CA GLU A 132 -18.94 -5.63 -11.70
C GLU A 132 -20.07 -4.81 -11.07
N HIS A 133 -21.28 -5.36 -11.07
CA HIS A 133 -22.51 -4.70 -10.61
C HIS A 133 -22.83 -4.94 -9.14
N ARG A 134 -22.03 -5.78 -8.45
CA ARG A 134 -22.23 -6.05 -7.01
C ARG A 134 -21.79 -4.88 -6.16
N TYR A 135 -22.58 -4.60 -5.13
CA TYR A 135 -22.24 -3.66 -4.08
C TYR A 135 -21.33 -4.30 -3.01
N PRO A 136 -20.57 -3.52 -2.23
CA PRO A 136 -19.70 -4.07 -1.19
C PRO A 136 -20.38 -5.03 -0.22
N HIS A 137 -21.60 -4.74 0.20
CA HIS A 137 -22.38 -5.60 1.11
C HIS A 137 -22.84 -6.94 0.49
N GLU A 138 -22.76 -7.10 -0.82
CA GLU A 138 -23.06 -8.34 -1.54
C GLU A 138 -21.79 -9.18 -1.82
N LEU A 139 -20.62 -8.68 -1.41
CA LEU A 139 -19.31 -9.29 -1.64
C LEU A 139 -18.74 -9.85 -0.34
N SER A 140 -18.07 -11.01 -0.42
CA SER A 140 -17.26 -11.53 0.69
C SER A 140 -16.11 -10.58 1.04
N GLY A 141 -15.51 -10.73 2.23
CA GLY A 141 -14.36 -9.92 2.63
C GLY A 141 -13.19 -10.00 1.65
N GLY A 142 -12.89 -11.20 1.14
CA GLY A 142 -11.86 -11.40 0.12
C GLY A 142 -12.19 -10.74 -1.21
N GLU A 143 -13.45 -10.75 -1.62
CA GLU A 143 -13.90 -10.06 -2.83
C GLU A 143 -13.84 -8.55 -2.67
N GLN A 144 -14.22 -8.02 -1.50
CA GLN A 144 -14.08 -6.61 -1.18
C GLN A 144 -12.60 -6.17 -1.24
N GLN A 145 -11.69 -6.99 -0.70
CA GLN A 145 -10.26 -6.71 -0.78
C GLN A 145 -9.75 -6.74 -2.23
N ARG A 146 -10.23 -7.67 -3.06
CA ARG A 146 -9.91 -7.69 -4.50
C ARG A 146 -10.40 -6.43 -5.21
N VAL A 147 -11.58 -5.89 -4.87
CA VAL A 147 -12.04 -4.59 -5.38
C VAL A 147 -11.11 -3.47 -4.92
N ALA A 148 -10.68 -3.47 -3.65
CA ALA A 148 -9.73 -2.47 -3.14
C ALA A 148 -8.38 -2.53 -3.86
N VAL A 149 -7.85 -3.74 -4.12
CA VAL A 149 -6.62 -3.95 -4.91
C VAL A 149 -6.83 -3.47 -6.37
N ALA A 150 -7.95 -3.82 -7.00
CA ALA A 150 -8.29 -3.36 -8.35
C ALA A 150 -8.32 -1.83 -8.43
N ARG A 151 -8.97 -1.17 -7.48
CA ARG A 151 -9.02 0.29 -7.38
C ARG A 151 -7.63 0.91 -7.21
N ALA A 152 -6.78 0.31 -6.39
CA ALA A 152 -5.42 0.77 -6.18
C ALA A 152 -4.54 0.61 -7.43
N PHE A 153 -4.79 -0.43 -8.24
CA PHE A 153 -3.96 -0.80 -9.39
C PHE A 153 -4.46 -0.25 -10.73
N VAL A 154 -5.72 0.15 -10.86
CA VAL A 154 -6.34 0.55 -12.16
C VAL A 154 -5.58 1.65 -12.89
N ASN A 155 -4.89 2.53 -12.15
CA ASN A 155 -4.03 3.59 -12.69
C ASN A 155 -2.61 3.11 -13.02
N ARG A 156 -2.29 1.84 -12.86
CA ARG A 156 -0.93 1.26 -13.01
C ARG A 156 0.11 2.09 -12.25
N PRO A 157 -0.02 2.25 -10.94
CA PRO A 157 0.88 3.08 -10.16
C PRO A 157 2.29 2.50 -10.15
N LEU A 158 3.30 3.37 -10.01
CA LEU A 158 4.69 2.94 -9.84
C LEU A 158 4.93 2.34 -8.45
N ILE A 159 4.14 2.74 -7.47
CA ILE A 159 4.23 2.30 -6.08
C ILE A 159 2.85 1.88 -5.59
N LEU A 160 2.76 0.74 -4.94
CA LEU A 160 1.58 0.24 -4.25
C LEU A 160 1.94 0.05 -2.78
N LEU A 161 1.26 0.80 -1.91
CA LEU A 161 1.37 0.70 -0.47
C LEU A 161 0.23 -0.18 0.05
N ALA A 162 0.55 -1.16 0.88
CA ALA A 162 -0.42 -2.07 1.46
C ALA A 162 -0.27 -2.08 2.99
N ASP A 163 -1.27 -1.60 3.69
CA ASP A 163 -1.31 -1.57 5.16
C ASP A 163 -2.19 -2.71 5.67
N GLU A 164 -1.55 -3.79 6.10
CA GLU A 164 -2.19 -5.01 6.60
C GLU A 164 -3.30 -5.57 5.66
N PRO A 165 -3.02 -5.78 4.36
CA PRO A 165 -4.06 -6.07 3.37
C PRO A 165 -4.78 -7.41 3.56
N THR A 166 -4.30 -8.25 4.46
CA THR A 166 -4.83 -9.59 4.77
C THR A 166 -5.37 -9.72 6.18
N GLY A 167 -5.28 -8.65 6.99
CA GLY A 167 -5.56 -8.71 8.43
C GLY A 167 -7.01 -9.07 8.81
N ASN A 168 -7.97 -8.93 7.90
CA ASN A 168 -9.39 -9.25 8.10
C ASN A 168 -9.84 -10.47 7.27
N LEU A 169 -8.91 -11.27 6.74
CA LEU A 169 -9.19 -12.36 5.83
C LEU A 169 -8.81 -13.71 6.45
N ASP A 170 -9.46 -14.76 5.99
CA ASP A 170 -9.05 -16.13 6.30
C ASP A 170 -7.70 -16.47 5.62
N PRO A 171 -7.00 -17.54 6.10
CA PRO A 171 -5.67 -17.86 5.60
C PRO A 171 -5.62 -18.16 4.08
N ASP A 172 -6.62 -18.87 3.54
CA ASP A 172 -6.64 -19.24 2.12
C ASP A 172 -6.83 -18.00 1.25
N THR A 173 -7.80 -17.16 1.59
CA THR A 173 -8.03 -15.87 0.92
C THR A 173 -6.80 -14.96 1.02
N SER A 174 -6.12 -14.96 2.18
CA SER A 174 -4.88 -14.19 2.37
C SER A 174 -3.80 -14.60 1.38
N VAL A 175 -3.59 -15.89 1.17
CA VAL A 175 -2.64 -16.41 0.16
C VAL A 175 -3.01 -15.95 -1.25
N GLU A 176 -4.30 -15.94 -1.59
CA GLU A 176 -4.75 -15.47 -2.90
C GLU A 176 -4.51 -13.97 -3.11
N ILE A 177 -4.77 -13.14 -2.10
CA ILE A 177 -4.44 -11.69 -2.15
C ILE A 177 -2.93 -11.49 -2.31
N MET A 178 -2.12 -12.26 -1.61
CA MET A 178 -0.66 -12.17 -1.74
C MET A 178 -0.16 -12.58 -3.14
N ARG A 179 -0.72 -13.62 -3.73
CA ARG A 179 -0.44 -14.00 -5.13
C ARG A 179 -0.82 -12.89 -6.11
N LEU A 180 -1.92 -12.19 -5.83
CA LEU A 180 -2.35 -11.05 -6.64
C LEU A 180 -1.36 -9.89 -6.53
N LEU A 181 -0.93 -9.52 -5.32
CA LEU A 181 0.08 -8.48 -5.09
C LEU A 181 1.44 -8.84 -5.72
N ASP A 182 1.85 -10.10 -5.66
CA ASP A 182 3.06 -10.60 -6.34
C ASP A 182 2.93 -10.47 -7.87
N ARG A 183 1.78 -10.80 -8.43
CA ARG A 183 1.49 -10.61 -9.86
C ARG A 183 1.60 -9.15 -10.25
N ILE A 184 1.03 -8.24 -9.47
CA ILE A 184 1.14 -6.80 -9.67
C ILE A 184 2.61 -6.35 -9.60
N ASN A 185 3.37 -6.81 -8.62
CA ASN A 185 4.80 -6.49 -8.51
C ASN A 185 5.60 -6.92 -9.76
N ARG A 186 5.32 -8.10 -10.29
CA ARG A 186 5.97 -8.60 -11.53
C ARG A 186 5.70 -7.75 -12.76
N THR A 187 4.68 -6.89 -12.75
CA THR A 187 4.47 -5.90 -13.83
C THR A 187 5.38 -4.67 -13.71
N GLY A 188 6.24 -4.62 -12.69
CA GLY A 188 7.19 -3.53 -12.43
C GLY A 188 6.72 -2.52 -11.36
N THR A 189 5.56 -2.74 -10.74
CA THR A 189 5.10 -1.92 -9.61
C THR A 189 5.92 -2.25 -8.37
N THR A 190 6.48 -1.24 -7.70
CA THR A 190 7.12 -1.38 -6.39
C THR A 190 6.05 -1.60 -5.33
N VAL A 191 6.16 -2.66 -4.53
CA VAL A 191 5.19 -2.96 -3.47
C VAL A 191 5.84 -2.78 -2.11
N VAL A 192 5.22 -1.98 -1.27
CA VAL A 192 5.60 -1.80 0.15
C VAL A 192 4.43 -2.25 1.00
N MET A 193 4.63 -3.30 1.76
CA MET A 193 3.59 -3.89 2.59
C MET A 193 3.97 -3.84 4.06
N VAL A 194 3.07 -3.34 4.87
CA VAL A 194 3.12 -3.48 6.34
C VAL A 194 2.30 -4.69 6.73
N THR A 195 2.87 -5.57 7.53
CA THR A 195 2.16 -6.75 8.06
C THR A 195 2.79 -7.24 9.36
N HIS A 196 1.98 -7.94 10.15
CA HIS A 196 2.42 -8.73 11.31
C HIS A 196 2.20 -10.25 11.09
N ASP A 197 1.77 -10.64 9.88
CA ASP A 197 1.55 -12.05 9.53
C ASP A 197 2.87 -12.74 9.16
N SER A 198 3.40 -13.52 10.10
CA SER A 198 4.65 -14.27 9.93
C SER A 198 4.55 -15.34 8.84
N ASN A 199 3.37 -15.97 8.67
CA ASN A 199 3.19 -17.03 7.67
C ASN A 199 3.35 -16.48 6.26
N ILE A 200 2.71 -15.34 5.98
CA ILE A 200 2.81 -14.64 4.69
C ILE A 200 4.25 -14.25 4.39
N VAL A 201 4.93 -13.62 5.34
CA VAL A 201 6.32 -13.18 5.17
C VAL A 201 7.22 -14.36 4.86
N ASN A 202 7.08 -15.47 5.63
CA ASN A 202 7.89 -16.69 5.49
C ASN A 202 7.63 -17.43 4.16
N GLN A 203 6.40 -17.41 3.66
CA GLN A 203 6.06 -18.02 2.37
C GLN A 203 6.59 -17.20 1.19
N MET A 204 6.47 -15.88 1.24
CA MET A 204 6.85 -15.00 0.14
C MET A 204 8.36 -14.84 -0.02
N ARG A 205 9.13 -14.88 1.06
CA ARG A 205 10.60 -14.73 1.09
C ARG A 205 11.09 -13.53 0.28
N ARG A 206 10.43 -12.40 0.45
CA ARG A 206 10.82 -11.12 -0.13
C ARG A 206 11.71 -10.35 0.86
N ARG A 207 12.14 -9.15 0.48
CA ARG A 207 12.89 -8.27 1.38
C ARG A 207 12.07 -7.94 2.62
N VAL A 208 12.70 -8.03 3.79
CA VAL A 208 12.09 -7.76 5.09
C VAL A 208 12.89 -6.67 5.79
N VAL A 209 12.20 -5.62 6.16
CA VAL A 209 12.71 -4.54 7.02
C VAL A 209 11.95 -4.62 8.33
N GLU A 210 12.66 -4.93 9.41
CA GLU A 210 12.07 -5.06 10.74
C GLU A 210 12.26 -3.80 11.55
N ILE A 211 11.16 -3.34 12.16
CA ILE A 211 11.14 -2.12 12.97
C ILE A 211 10.77 -2.48 14.40
N GLU A 212 11.64 -2.13 15.34
CA GLU A 212 11.38 -2.19 16.76
C GLU A 212 11.59 -0.81 17.40
N SER A 213 10.65 -0.40 18.25
CA SER A 213 10.73 0.87 18.99
C SER A 213 11.10 2.08 18.12
N GLY A 214 10.61 2.09 16.87
CA GLY A 214 10.86 3.17 15.92
C GLY A 214 12.18 3.08 15.16
N ARG A 215 12.99 2.05 15.35
CA ARG A 215 14.28 1.87 14.68
C ARG A 215 14.29 0.64 13.79
N ILE A 216 15.02 0.68 12.69
CA ILE A 216 15.29 -0.51 11.88
C ILE A 216 16.31 -1.35 12.61
N VAL A 217 15.92 -2.59 12.95
CA VAL A 217 16.79 -3.57 13.62
C VAL A 217 17.31 -4.62 12.65
N ARG A 218 16.63 -4.80 11.51
CA ARG A 218 17.01 -5.78 10.49
C ARG A 218 16.54 -5.33 9.11
N ASP A 219 17.37 -5.56 8.09
CA ASP A 219 17.03 -5.39 6.67
C ASP A 219 17.66 -6.53 5.88
N GLN A 220 16.84 -7.42 5.35
CA GLN A 220 17.27 -8.64 4.66
C GLN A 220 16.61 -8.76 3.29
N PRO A 221 17.38 -8.94 2.19
CA PRO A 221 16.84 -9.06 0.83
C PRO A 221 15.89 -10.25 0.61
N ARG A 222 16.06 -11.32 1.38
CA ARG A 222 15.19 -12.51 1.44
C ARG A 222 15.03 -12.92 2.88
N GLY A 223 14.19 -12.18 3.59
CA GLY A 223 13.98 -12.38 5.02
C GLY A 223 12.86 -13.37 5.32
N VAL A 224 12.84 -13.79 6.58
CA VAL A 224 11.72 -14.48 7.23
C VAL A 224 11.28 -13.63 8.40
N TYR A 225 10.10 -13.89 8.93
CA TYR A 225 9.66 -13.29 10.18
C TYR A 225 10.49 -13.93 11.30
N GLY A 226 11.34 -13.13 11.95
CA GLY A 226 12.30 -13.58 12.96
C GLY A 226 11.70 -13.96 14.28
#